data_756c85c36b19d6cd68205564e5600954
#
_entry.id   756c85c36b19d6cd68205564e5600954
#
_cell.length_a   1.000
_cell.length_b   1.000
_cell.length_c   1.000
_cell.angle_alpha   90.00
_cell.angle_beta   90.00
_cell.angle_gamma   90.00
#
_symmetry.space_group_name_H-M   'P 1'
#
loop_
_entity.id
_entity.type
_entity.pdbx_description
1 polymer ?
#
loop_
_entity_poly.entity_id
_entity_poly.type
_entity_poly.pdbx_seq_one_letter_code
_entity_poly.pdbx_strand_id
1 'polypeptide(L)'
;DILRLGAYQIVFLDRVPDSAAVNTSVELCRDCGRGQASGLVNAVLRKVAANKDNLPPVPEKDAVSYLATRYSHPKWLVRRLLSLVGREEAECFLRADNVPAPITVQTNTILTAPEALRASLEAEGVQVTPGLLPGSFQLRGTGNLTKLAAFQAGHFQVQDDAAALVT
;
A
#
# COMPACT_ATOMS: atom_id res chain seq x y z
N ASP A 1 16.00 -9.53 8.17
CA ASP A 1 15.33 -8.77 7.11
C ASP A 1 15.23 -9.56 5.80
N ILE A 2 16.27 -10.26 5.32
CA ILE A 2 16.24 -11.05 4.07
C ILE A 2 15.08 -12.08 4.06
N LEU A 3 14.90 -12.85 5.15
CA LEU A 3 13.80 -13.79 5.28
C LEU A 3 12.42 -13.10 5.23
N ARG A 4 12.29 -11.92 5.85
CA ARG A 4 11.03 -11.16 5.82
C ARG A 4 10.73 -10.66 4.42
N LEU A 5 11.73 -10.14 3.72
CA LEU A 5 11.60 -9.67 2.33
C LEU A 5 11.24 -10.82 1.39
N GLY A 6 11.96 -11.95 1.49
CA GLY A 6 11.68 -13.13 0.68
C GLY A 6 10.30 -13.74 0.94
N ALA A 7 9.90 -13.82 2.22
CA ALA A 7 8.57 -14.29 2.58
C ALA A 7 7.47 -13.34 2.08
N TYR A 8 7.68 -12.03 2.16
CA TYR A 8 6.75 -11.04 1.62
C TYR A 8 6.56 -11.20 0.10
N GLN A 9 7.65 -11.38 -0.64
CA GLN A 9 7.58 -11.61 -2.08
C GLN A 9 6.78 -12.88 -2.42
N ILE A 10 7.02 -13.97 -1.70
CA ILE A 10 6.34 -15.26 -1.92
C ILE A 10 4.84 -15.18 -1.61
N VAL A 11 4.48 -14.48 -0.52
CA VAL A 11 3.10 -14.49 0.01
C VAL A 11 2.21 -13.42 -0.63
N PHE A 12 2.78 -12.27 -1.00
CA PHE A 12 2.00 -11.08 -1.37
C PHE A 12 2.26 -10.54 -2.78
N LEU A 13 3.26 -11.05 -3.52
CA LEU A 13 3.56 -10.56 -4.86
C LEU A 13 3.27 -11.62 -5.93
N ASP A 14 2.08 -11.58 -6.52
CA ASP A 14 1.62 -12.54 -7.53
C ASP A 14 2.49 -12.59 -8.80
N ARG A 15 3.22 -11.52 -9.11
CA ARG A 15 4.08 -11.43 -10.31
C ARG A 15 5.48 -11.95 -10.10
N VAL A 16 5.85 -12.33 -8.88
CA VAL A 16 7.18 -12.87 -8.55
C VAL A 16 7.06 -14.38 -8.36
N PRO A 17 7.69 -15.20 -9.23
CA PRO A 17 7.72 -16.64 -9.02
C PRO A 17 8.41 -17.01 -7.69
N ASP A 18 7.86 -17.96 -6.95
CA ASP A 18 8.38 -18.38 -5.65
C ASP A 18 9.87 -18.77 -5.73
N SER A 19 10.27 -19.47 -6.81
CA SER A 19 11.67 -19.86 -7.04
C SER A 19 12.58 -18.65 -7.25
N ALA A 20 12.11 -17.60 -7.92
CA ALA A 20 12.89 -16.38 -8.12
C ALA A 20 13.08 -15.65 -6.78
N ALA A 21 12.02 -15.49 -5.97
CA ALA A 21 12.10 -14.89 -4.64
C ALA A 21 13.10 -15.62 -3.73
N VAL A 22 13.10 -16.96 -3.76
CA VAL A 22 14.05 -17.80 -2.99
C VAL A 22 15.48 -17.56 -3.48
N ASN A 23 15.73 -17.65 -4.79
CA ASN A 23 17.07 -17.51 -5.36
C ASN A 23 17.66 -16.13 -5.09
N THR A 24 16.91 -15.06 -5.37
CA THR A 24 17.35 -13.69 -5.13
C THR A 24 17.63 -13.44 -3.64
N SER A 25 16.83 -14.00 -2.73
CA SER A 25 17.07 -13.91 -1.29
C SER A 25 18.37 -14.61 -0.86
N VAL A 26 18.69 -15.77 -1.48
CA VAL A 26 19.92 -16.50 -1.22
C VAL A 26 21.14 -15.74 -1.76
N GLU A 27 21.05 -15.14 -2.95
CA GLU A 27 22.09 -14.29 -3.52
C GLU A 27 22.33 -13.06 -2.65
N LEU A 28 21.26 -12.34 -2.29
CA LEU A 28 21.34 -11.17 -1.39
C LEU A 28 21.99 -11.53 -0.05
N CYS A 29 21.76 -12.74 0.47
CA CYS A 29 22.39 -13.21 1.69
C CYS A 29 23.93 -13.32 1.54
N ARG A 30 24.41 -13.76 0.38
CA ARG A 30 25.85 -13.84 0.05
C ARG A 30 26.44 -12.45 -0.15
N ASP A 31 25.77 -11.60 -0.90
CA ASP A 31 26.19 -10.22 -1.19
C ASP A 31 26.31 -9.37 0.07
N CYS A 32 25.43 -9.61 1.04
CA CYS A 32 25.52 -8.99 2.38
C CYS A 32 26.59 -9.61 3.30
N GLY A 33 27.48 -10.46 2.80
CA GLY A 33 28.53 -11.12 3.58
C GLY A 33 28.02 -12.16 4.57
N ARG A 34 26.79 -12.68 4.38
CA ARG A 34 26.16 -13.69 5.25
C ARG A 34 26.00 -15.05 4.55
N GLY A 35 26.94 -15.41 3.69
CA GLY A 35 26.89 -16.63 2.88
C GLY A 35 26.65 -17.93 3.67
N GLN A 36 27.16 -18.00 4.92
CA GLN A 36 26.93 -19.15 5.82
C GLN A 36 25.44 -19.35 6.16
N ALA A 37 24.61 -18.29 6.10
CA ALA A 37 23.17 -18.37 6.35
C ALA A 37 22.35 -18.73 5.09
N SER A 38 22.97 -18.82 3.91
CA SER A 38 22.29 -19.09 2.63
C SER A 38 21.44 -20.37 2.66
N GLY A 39 21.98 -21.42 3.28
CA GLY A 39 21.26 -22.71 3.43
C GLY A 39 20.01 -22.56 4.28
N LEU A 40 20.08 -21.80 5.38
CA LEU A 40 18.93 -21.50 6.24
C LEU A 40 17.88 -20.66 5.48
N VAL A 41 18.31 -19.60 4.80
CA VAL A 41 17.43 -18.76 3.99
C VAL A 41 16.68 -19.58 2.94
N ASN A 42 17.40 -20.41 2.18
CA ASN A 42 16.81 -21.30 1.18
C ASN A 42 15.79 -22.27 1.79
N ALA A 43 16.16 -22.95 2.89
CA ALA A 43 15.28 -23.93 3.53
C ALA A 43 13.99 -23.30 4.08
N VAL A 44 14.12 -22.17 4.76
CA VAL A 44 12.97 -21.47 5.35
C VAL A 44 12.03 -20.95 4.25
N LEU A 45 12.57 -20.25 3.22
CA LEU A 45 11.75 -19.67 2.17
C LEU A 45 11.08 -20.73 1.29
N ARG A 46 11.74 -21.86 1.01
CA ARG A 46 11.08 -23.00 0.34
C ARG A 46 9.93 -23.57 1.16
N LYS A 47 10.09 -23.64 2.49
CA LYS A 47 9.00 -24.07 3.39
C LYS A 47 7.85 -23.07 3.42
N VAL A 48 8.13 -21.76 3.37
CA VAL A 48 7.10 -20.71 3.23
C VAL A 48 6.36 -20.89 1.89
N ALA A 49 7.08 -21.05 0.78
CA ALA A 49 6.47 -21.25 -0.54
C ALA A 49 5.56 -22.48 -0.61
N ALA A 50 6.02 -23.61 -0.03
CA ALA A 50 5.23 -24.83 0.00
C ALA A 50 3.95 -24.75 0.87
N ASN A 51 3.85 -23.77 1.76
CA ASN A 51 2.74 -23.63 2.70
C ASN A 51 2.09 -22.22 2.63
N LYS A 52 2.29 -21.47 1.56
CA LYS A 52 1.82 -20.07 1.48
C LYS A 52 0.31 -19.92 1.64
N ASP A 53 -0.45 -20.91 1.17
CA ASP A 53 -1.91 -20.93 1.26
C ASP A 53 -2.43 -21.43 2.63
N ASN A 54 -1.54 -21.92 3.49
CA ASN A 54 -1.87 -22.48 4.81
C ASN A 54 -0.90 -22.02 5.90
N LEU A 55 -0.64 -20.72 5.94
CA LEU A 55 0.20 -20.13 6.98
C LEU A 55 -0.51 -20.14 8.34
N PRO A 56 0.23 -20.35 9.44
CA PRO A 56 -0.37 -20.32 10.76
C PRO A 56 -0.95 -18.92 11.06
N PRO A 57 -2.13 -18.87 11.72
CA PRO A 57 -2.73 -17.59 12.11
C PRO A 57 -1.83 -16.82 13.07
N VAL A 58 -1.95 -15.49 13.07
CA VAL A 58 -1.27 -14.64 14.06
C VAL A 58 -1.77 -15.00 15.45
N PRO A 59 -0.89 -15.33 16.43
CA PRO A 59 -1.30 -15.69 17.76
C PRO A 59 -2.01 -14.54 18.50
N GLU A 60 -3.21 -14.77 19.00
CA GLU A 60 -4.01 -13.79 19.73
C GLU A 60 -3.72 -13.83 21.24
N LYS A 61 -2.45 -13.59 21.64
CA LYS A 61 -2.05 -13.59 23.06
C LYS A 61 -2.52 -12.35 23.81
N ASP A 62 -2.40 -11.19 23.18
CA ASP A 62 -2.92 -9.90 23.67
C ASP A 62 -3.33 -9.04 22.47
N ALA A 63 -4.33 -8.18 22.66
CA ALA A 63 -4.92 -7.39 21.60
C ALA A 63 -3.90 -6.47 20.92
N VAL A 64 -2.97 -5.86 21.67
CA VAL A 64 -1.97 -4.95 21.10
C VAL A 64 -1.01 -5.68 20.16
N SER A 65 -0.45 -6.81 20.63
CA SER A 65 0.50 -7.58 19.82
C SER A 65 -0.18 -8.23 18.62
N TYR A 66 -1.40 -8.73 18.80
CA TYR A 66 -2.20 -9.28 17.70
C TYR A 66 -2.45 -8.25 16.60
N LEU A 67 -3.07 -7.11 16.94
CA LEU A 67 -3.41 -6.07 15.98
C LEU A 67 -2.15 -5.45 15.32
N ALA A 68 -1.10 -5.21 16.12
CA ALA A 68 0.16 -4.70 15.59
C ALA A 68 0.79 -5.62 14.55
N THR A 69 0.74 -6.94 14.77
CA THR A 69 1.28 -7.94 13.85
C THR A 69 0.34 -8.14 12.66
N ARG A 70 -0.95 -8.29 12.92
CA ARG A 70 -1.98 -8.56 11.90
C ARG A 70 -2.07 -7.46 10.84
N TYR A 71 -1.99 -6.20 11.28
CA TYR A 71 -2.13 -5.02 10.44
C TYR A 71 -0.83 -4.26 10.19
N SER A 72 0.33 -4.81 10.62
CA SER A 72 1.67 -4.22 10.40
C SER A 72 1.83 -2.79 10.94
N HIS A 73 1.23 -2.50 12.11
CA HIS A 73 1.32 -1.19 12.75
C HIS A 73 2.17 -1.22 14.02
N PRO A 74 2.82 -0.10 14.40
CA PRO A 74 3.60 -0.04 15.62
C PRO A 74 2.70 -0.19 16.87
N LYS A 75 3.19 -0.92 17.87
CA LYS A 75 2.43 -1.17 19.11
C LYS A 75 1.97 0.08 19.85
N TRP A 76 2.72 1.18 19.76
CA TRP A 76 2.33 2.43 20.40
C TRP A 76 1.06 3.04 19.76
N LEU A 77 0.96 2.98 18.43
CA LEU A 77 -0.23 3.44 17.70
C LEU A 77 -1.45 2.59 18.04
N VAL A 78 -1.28 1.26 18.03
CA VAL A 78 -2.36 0.33 18.38
C VAL A 78 -2.85 0.59 19.80
N ARG A 79 -1.94 0.77 20.80
CA ARG A 79 -2.35 1.12 22.16
C ARG A 79 -3.16 2.42 22.22
N ARG A 80 -2.71 3.43 21.47
CA ARG A 80 -3.39 4.73 21.41
C ARG A 80 -4.78 4.59 20.82
N LEU A 81 -4.93 3.88 19.70
CA LEU A 81 -6.25 3.63 19.09
C LEU A 81 -7.18 2.86 20.02
N LEU A 82 -6.70 1.76 20.60
CA LEU A 82 -7.48 0.97 21.56
C LEU A 82 -7.99 1.81 22.73
N SER A 83 -7.19 2.76 23.23
CA SER A 83 -7.59 3.64 24.33
C SER A 83 -8.57 4.75 23.93
N LEU A 84 -8.57 5.17 22.67
CA LEU A 84 -9.42 6.27 22.19
C LEU A 84 -10.78 5.77 21.68
N VAL A 85 -10.80 4.68 20.93
CA VAL A 85 -11.99 4.26 20.19
C VAL A 85 -12.43 2.82 20.51
N GLY A 86 -11.69 2.09 21.34
CA GLY A 86 -11.96 0.68 21.64
C GLY A 86 -11.47 -0.28 20.56
N ARG A 87 -11.71 -1.59 20.77
CA ARG A 87 -11.11 -2.65 19.94
C ARG A 87 -11.68 -2.67 18.52
N GLU A 88 -12.99 -2.63 18.39
CA GLU A 88 -13.68 -2.79 17.12
C GLU A 88 -13.32 -1.67 16.14
N GLU A 89 -13.46 -0.43 16.58
CA GLU A 89 -13.12 0.75 15.76
C GLU A 89 -11.61 0.86 15.48
N ALA A 90 -10.75 0.51 16.47
CA ALA A 90 -9.31 0.45 16.25
C ALA A 90 -8.94 -0.56 15.17
N GLU A 91 -9.56 -1.73 15.17
CA GLU A 91 -9.32 -2.76 14.15
C GLU A 91 -9.81 -2.32 12.77
N CYS A 92 -10.99 -1.67 12.71
CA CYS A 92 -11.54 -1.09 11.50
C CYS A 92 -10.60 -0.03 10.90
N PHE A 93 -10.08 0.88 11.75
CA PHE A 93 -9.09 1.89 11.36
C PHE A 93 -7.81 1.25 10.78
N LEU A 94 -7.20 0.30 11.51
CA LEU A 94 -5.95 -0.36 11.09
C LEU A 94 -6.11 -1.13 9.77
N ARG A 95 -7.29 -1.69 9.53
CA ARG A 95 -7.62 -2.36 8.26
C ARG A 95 -7.75 -1.35 7.13
N ALA A 96 -8.46 -0.24 7.36
CA ALA A 96 -8.68 0.80 6.38
C ALA A 96 -7.36 1.50 5.98
N ASP A 97 -6.47 1.72 6.94
CA ASP A 97 -5.16 2.36 6.72
C ASP A 97 -4.23 1.54 5.81
N ASN A 98 -4.42 0.22 5.74
CA ASN A 98 -3.68 -0.66 4.83
C ASN A 98 -4.25 -0.72 3.40
N VAL A 99 -5.39 -0.09 3.15
CA VAL A 99 -5.93 -0.03 1.79
C VAL A 99 -5.14 1.00 0.98
N PRO A 100 -4.72 0.67 -0.26
CA PRO A 100 -4.05 1.64 -1.11
C PRO A 100 -4.88 2.91 -1.26
N ALA A 101 -4.29 4.06 -0.89
CA ALA A 101 -4.96 5.35 -1.03
C ALA A 101 -5.23 5.65 -2.51
N PRO A 102 -6.43 6.15 -2.86
CA PRO A 102 -6.68 6.65 -4.20
C PRO A 102 -5.80 7.87 -4.48
N ILE A 103 -5.46 8.07 -5.75
CA ILE A 103 -4.82 9.33 -6.14
C ILE A 103 -5.91 10.39 -6.16
N THR A 104 -5.83 11.36 -5.24
CA THR A 104 -6.76 12.48 -5.19
C THR A 104 -6.12 13.72 -5.81
N VAL A 105 -6.90 14.43 -6.60
CA VAL A 105 -6.48 15.65 -7.28
C VAL A 105 -7.47 16.78 -7.04
N GLN A 106 -6.94 17.99 -6.98
CA GLN A 106 -7.74 19.22 -6.88
C GLN A 106 -7.70 19.94 -8.23
N THR A 107 -8.88 20.33 -8.73
CA THR A 107 -8.98 21.10 -9.96
C THR A 107 -8.36 22.49 -9.79
N ASN A 108 -7.53 22.89 -10.73
CA ASN A 108 -7.07 24.29 -10.83
C ASN A 108 -8.18 25.13 -11.46
N THR A 109 -9.06 25.69 -10.63
CA THR A 109 -10.23 26.44 -11.07
C THR A 109 -9.89 27.78 -11.75
N ILE A 110 -8.63 28.20 -11.70
CA ILE A 110 -8.14 29.36 -12.47
C ILE A 110 -8.03 29.02 -13.95
N LEU A 111 -7.67 27.75 -14.28
CA LEU A 111 -7.38 27.33 -15.64
C LEU A 111 -8.51 26.51 -16.26
N THR A 112 -9.30 25.79 -15.48
CA THR A 112 -10.35 24.90 -16.01
C THR A 112 -11.51 24.74 -15.03
N ALA A 113 -12.68 24.37 -15.55
CA ALA A 113 -13.81 23.94 -14.72
C ALA A 113 -13.68 22.47 -14.31
N PRO A 114 -14.17 22.06 -13.13
CA PRO A 114 -14.13 20.66 -12.69
C PRO A 114 -14.71 19.67 -13.69
N GLU A 115 -15.83 20.02 -14.32
CA GLU A 115 -16.51 19.19 -15.32
C GLU A 115 -15.66 18.99 -16.58
N ALA A 116 -14.95 20.03 -17.01
CA ALA A 116 -14.05 19.97 -18.15
C ALA A 116 -12.80 19.13 -17.85
N LEU A 117 -12.25 19.25 -16.63
CA LEU A 117 -11.15 18.41 -16.16
C LEU A 117 -11.59 16.93 -16.15
N ARG A 118 -12.75 16.64 -15.58
CA ARG A 118 -13.28 15.28 -15.53
C ARG A 118 -13.41 14.68 -16.92
N ALA A 119 -14.05 15.40 -17.86
CA ALA A 119 -14.24 14.95 -19.23
C ALA A 119 -12.88 14.69 -19.95
N SER A 120 -11.89 15.55 -19.73
CA SER A 120 -10.54 15.40 -20.28
C SER A 120 -9.85 14.13 -19.76
N LEU A 121 -9.91 13.87 -18.45
CA LEU A 121 -9.32 12.68 -17.83
C LEU A 121 -10.02 11.38 -18.27
N GLU A 122 -11.35 11.39 -18.36
CA GLU A 122 -12.14 10.25 -18.84
C GLU A 122 -11.83 9.95 -20.31
N ALA A 123 -11.60 10.96 -21.14
CA ALA A 123 -11.20 10.80 -22.56
C ALA A 123 -9.80 10.16 -22.69
N GLU A 124 -8.93 10.32 -21.72
CA GLU A 124 -7.61 9.67 -21.65
C GLU A 124 -7.69 8.26 -21.00
N GLY A 125 -8.90 7.75 -20.70
CA GLY A 125 -9.12 6.42 -20.14
C GLY A 125 -8.94 6.33 -18.63
N VAL A 126 -8.85 7.45 -17.93
CA VAL A 126 -8.76 7.51 -16.47
C VAL A 126 -10.15 7.34 -15.85
N GLN A 127 -10.27 6.47 -14.86
CA GLN A 127 -11.50 6.38 -14.07
C GLN A 127 -11.52 7.53 -13.06
N VAL A 128 -12.56 8.37 -13.12
CA VAL A 128 -12.71 9.56 -12.30
C VAL A 128 -13.95 9.43 -11.42
N THR A 129 -13.77 9.54 -10.12
CA THR A 129 -14.87 9.61 -9.14
C THR A 129 -14.77 10.90 -8.35
N PRO A 130 -15.89 11.50 -7.91
CA PRO A 130 -15.84 12.69 -7.05
C PRO A 130 -15.06 12.43 -5.77
N GLY A 131 -14.25 13.39 -5.33
CA GLY A 131 -13.63 13.43 -4.02
C GLY A 131 -14.60 13.97 -2.95
N LEU A 132 -14.08 14.30 -1.77
CA LEU A 132 -14.88 14.85 -0.66
C LEU A 132 -15.14 16.34 -0.80
N LEU A 133 -14.27 17.07 -1.49
CA LEU A 133 -14.37 18.51 -1.67
C LEU A 133 -14.90 18.87 -3.05
N PRO A 134 -15.58 20.04 -3.19
CA PRO A 134 -15.96 20.55 -4.49
C PRO A 134 -14.75 20.73 -5.41
N GLY A 135 -14.82 20.14 -6.61
CA GLY A 135 -13.71 20.18 -7.58
C GLY A 135 -12.57 19.23 -7.29
N SER A 136 -12.67 18.36 -6.27
CA SER A 136 -11.73 17.26 -6.07
C SER A 136 -12.21 15.99 -6.77
N PHE A 137 -11.24 15.19 -7.24
CA PHE A 137 -11.50 13.92 -7.89
C PHE A 137 -10.52 12.85 -7.41
N GLN A 138 -11.04 11.62 -7.25
CA GLN A 138 -10.23 10.43 -7.04
C GLN A 138 -10.01 9.73 -8.38
N LEU A 139 -8.76 9.43 -8.69
CA LEU A 139 -8.35 8.85 -9.96
C LEU A 139 -7.90 7.41 -9.80
N ARG A 140 -8.27 6.56 -10.77
CA ARG A 140 -7.77 5.18 -10.92
C ARG A 140 -7.37 4.91 -12.36
N GLY A 141 -6.40 4.02 -12.55
CA GLY A 141 -5.94 3.66 -13.90
C GLY A 141 -5.14 4.76 -14.61
N THR A 142 -4.58 5.70 -13.87
CA THR A 142 -3.87 6.86 -14.41
C THR A 142 -2.55 6.52 -15.12
N GLY A 143 -1.96 5.33 -14.86
CA GLY A 143 -0.58 5.07 -15.28
C GLY A 143 0.38 6.11 -14.71
N ASN A 144 1.16 6.74 -15.58
CA ASN A 144 2.04 7.85 -15.19
C ASN A 144 1.29 9.18 -15.33
N LEU A 145 0.94 9.78 -14.20
CA LEU A 145 0.22 11.06 -14.13
C LEU A 145 0.86 12.19 -14.95
N THR A 146 2.20 12.23 -14.98
CA THR A 146 2.91 13.31 -15.69
C THR A 146 2.75 13.24 -17.21
N LYS A 147 2.22 12.15 -17.75
CA LYS A 147 1.91 12.00 -19.18
C LYS A 147 0.52 12.47 -19.57
N LEU A 148 -0.37 12.66 -18.59
CA LEU A 148 -1.72 13.16 -18.86
C LEU A 148 -1.68 14.59 -19.38
N ALA A 149 -2.43 14.89 -20.43
CA ALA A 149 -2.48 16.22 -21.04
C ALA A 149 -2.97 17.27 -20.03
N ALA A 150 -3.97 16.90 -19.23
CA ALA A 150 -4.50 17.76 -18.18
C ALA A 150 -3.44 18.11 -17.10
N PHE A 151 -2.53 17.17 -16.75
CA PHE A 151 -1.41 17.44 -15.85
C PHE A 151 -0.42 18.43 -16.46
N GLN A 152 -0.03 18.20 -17.70
CA GLN A 152 0.92 19.07 -18.41
C GLN A 152 0.37 20.48 -18.62
N ALA A 153 -0.93 20.61 -18.79
CA ALA A 153 -1.62 21.90 -18.88
C ALA A 153 -1.83 22.59 -17.52
N GLY A 154 -1.48 21.94 -16.40
CA GLY A 154 -1.66 22.50 -15.06
C GLY A 154 -3.12 22.55 -14.60
N HIS A 155 -4.01 21.77 -15.21
CA HIS A 155 -5.45 21.77 -14.92
C HIS A 155 -5.79 21.20 -13.54
N PHE A 156 -4.88 20.44 -12.91
CA PHE A 156 -5.04 19.93 -11.56
C PHE A 156 -3.68 19.81 -10.85
N GLN A 157 -3.76 19.71 -9.54
CA GLN A 157 -2.64 19.32 -8.67
C GLN A 157 -3.00 18.06 -7.88
N VAL A 158 -1.98 17.26 -7.57
CA VAL A 158 -2.17 16.10 -6.68
C VAL A 158 -2.21 16.60 -5.25
N GLN A 159 -3.36 16.48 -4.62
CA GLN A 159 -3.56 16.90 -3.24
C GLN A 159 -4.70 16.08 -2.64
N ASP A 160 -4.46 15.50 -1.48
CA ASP A 160 -5.47 14.79 -0.69
C ASP A 160 -6.52 15.77 -0.14
N ASP A 161 -7.77 15.31 -0.04
CA ASP A 161 -8.87 16.14 0.46
C ASP A 161 -8.62 16.62 1.90
N ALA A 162 -8.00 15.79 2.76
CA ALA A 162 -7.68 16.19 4.13
C ALA A 162 -6.61 17.29 4.15
N ALA A 163 -5.61 17.20 3.26
CA ALA A 163 -4.62 18.28 3.11
C ALA A 163 -5.23 19.56 2.56
N ALA A 164 -6.18 19.44 1.62
CA ALA A 164 -6.89 20.60 1.06
C ALA A 164 -7.83 21.30 2.07
N LEU A 165 -8.33 20.57 3.09
CA LEU A 165 -9.14 21.15 4.16
C LEU A 165 -8.34 22.04 5.13
N VAL A 166 -7.03 21.89 5.17
CA VAL A 166 -6.15 22.61 6.11
C VAL A 166 -5.56 23.88 5.49
N THR A 167 -5.61 23.98 4.16
CA THR A 167 -5.09 25.13 3.38
C THR A 167 -6.18 26.13 3.05
#